data_687a9c8be4b499e14aee964f2f95b3c7
#
_entry.id   687a9c8be4b499e14aee964f2f95b3c7
#
_cell.length_a   1.000
_cell.length_b   1.000
_cell.length_c   1.000
_cell.angle_alpha   90.00
_cell.angle_beta   90.00
_cell.angle_gamma   90.00
#
_symmetry.space_group_name_H-M   'P 1'
#
loop_
_entity.id
_entity.type
_entity.pdbx_description
1 polymer ?
#
loop_
_entity_poly.entity_id
_entity_poly.type
_entity_poly.pdbx_seq_one_letter_code
_entity_poly.pdbx_strand_id
1 'polypeptide(L)'
;MYSENELTDILSRLRALPAETEVAEFKKAKNGFGDDELGQYFSALSNEANLKSIPYAWLIFGVDDKTHNVLGSNYKQTRPSLDAMKKAIADQTTSRITFEEIYTLKYDGKRVVMFQIPAAPQGMPIAYQGHFYGRDGESLVALNIQEIETIRNQNRKTDWSREIVQDATIEDLDTEAINKAREKYIEKHPEKKDDVPTWTDRQFLNNAKLTLKDKITNAAIVLLGKEESGSLLTPSIPAIKWILKDRDGIERDYEIFHCPLILSIDKAAGKIRNLKYRYINPIHQSLFPDEVDTYEPYVIREALNNAVAHQDYTISGQITLVEFEDKIVFSNRGSFIPGNIENVLKSDSPEENYRNEFLANAMVNLKMVDTIGSGIKKMYTKQRERLFPLPVFDLAPDRVTLTITGKIIDINYSNLLARNPQLSLYDIELLNRIQFGKKTSKEVVAYLRSKGLIEGRMPNVYISKGLATIINKKTDYSKHKGLDEKKYISLIEDALNDHGQLSRIEITDILWDVLPNILDDEQKKNKVDNLLRKLKKQRIITNTGKSPNAKWYLVK
;
A
#
# COMPACT_ATOMS: atom_id res chain seq x y z
N MET A 1 -23.02 17.33 5.34
CA MET A 1 -23.01 18.01 6.66
C MET A 1 -22.98 16.94 7.75
N TYR A 2 -22.10 17.07 8.72
CA TYR A 2 -22.01 16.15 9.85
C TYR A 2 -23.07 16.48 10.90
N SER A 3 -23.61 15.45 11.54
CA SER A 3 -24.44 15.56 12.74
C SER A 3 -23.58 15.90 13.98
N GLU A 4 -24.21 16.35 15.06
CA GLU A 4 -23.49 16.69 16.31
C GLU A 4 -22.76 15.47 16.91
N ASN A 5 -23.33 14.26 16.78
CA ASN A 5 -22.68 13.03 17.23
C ASN A 5 -21.44 12.69 16.40
N GLU A 6 -21.51 12.80 15.07
CA GLU A 6 -20.37 12.57 14.19
C GLU A 6 -19.23 13.58 14.45
N LEU A 7 -19.58 14.86 14.68
CA LEU A 7 -18.58 15.89 15.04
C LEU A 7 -17.92 15.60 16.39
N THR A 8 -18.67 15.11 17.35
CA THR A 8 -18.17 14.69 18.66
C THR A 8 -17.19 13.52 18.53
N ASP A 9 -17.50 12.55 17.68
CA ASP A 9 -16.64 11.41 17.39
C ASP A 9 -15.36 11.84 16.63
N ILE A 10 -15.48 12.75 15.67
CA ILE A 10 -14.34 13.33 14.95
C ILE A 10 -13.43 14.06 15.94
N LEU A 11 -13.98 14.95 16.76
CA LEU A 11 -13.22 15.70 17.77
C LEU A 11 -12.51 14.76 18.75
N SER A 12 -13.21 13.74 19.24
CA SER A 12 -12.65 12.76 20.17
C SER A 12 -11.49 11.97 19.56
N ARG A 13 -11.61 11.58 18.30
CA ARG A 13 -10.54 10.88 17.56
C ARG A 13 -9.32 11.77 17.35
N LEU A 14 -9.51 13.03 16.95
CA LEU A 14 -8.42 13.98 16.72
C LEU A 14 -7.68 14.29 18.03
N ARG A 15 -8.39 14.50 19.14
CA ARG A 15 -7.80 14.73 20.46
C ARG A 15 -7.03 13.51 21.03
N ALA A 16 -7.36 12.31 20.58
CA ALA A 16 -6.68 11.08 21.00
C ALA A 16 -5.36 10.83 20.23
N LEU A 17 -5.02 11.65 19.25
CA LEU A 17 -3.73 11.59 18.58
C LEU A 17 -2.60 11.99 19.56
N PRO A 18 -1.44 11.32 19.48
CA PRO A 18 -0.32 11.58 20.42
C PRO A 18 0.31 12.97 20.23
N ALA A 19 0.15 13.58 19.06
CA ALA A 19 0.58 14.93 18.71
C ALA A 19 -0.34 15.49 17.61
N GLU A 20 -0.29 16.81 17.38
CA GLU A 20 -0.89 17.41 16.20
C GLU A 20 -0.28 16.80 14.93
N THR A 21 -1.09 16.71 13.90
CA THR A 21 -0.64 16.22 12.59
C THR A 21 -0.65 17.38 11.62
N GLU A 22 0.06 17.24 10.49
CA GLU A 22 0.08 18.31 9.47
C GLU A 22 -1.32 18.60 8.87
N VAL A 23 -2.34 17.82 9.24
CA VAL A 23 -3.73 17.97 8.75
C VAL A 23 -4.75 18.19 9.88
N ALA A 24 -4.30 18.37 11.10
CA ALA A 24 -5.16 18.68 12.26
C ALA A 24 -4.41 19.63 13.20
N GLU A 25 -5.02 20.77 13.49
CA GLU A 25 -4.46 21.82 14.33
C GLU A 25 -5.43 22.25 15.41
N PHE A 26 -4.94 22.43 16.63
CA PHE A 26 -5.70 22.92 17.78
C PHE A 26 -5.27 24.32 18.19
N LYS A 27 -6.24 25.17 18.50
CA LYS A 27 -5.99 26.52 19.01
C LYS A 27 -6.93 26.85 20.16
N LYS A 28 -6.41 27.47 21.18
CA LYS A 28 -7.23 27.96 22.32
C LYS A 28 -8.27 28.97 21.84
N ALA A 29 -7.88 29.93 21.04
CA ALA A 29 -8.72 30.98 20.44
C ALA A 29 -9.85 31.44 21.40
N LYS A 30 -9.51 31.70 22.67
CA LYS A 30 -10.45 31.91 23.76
C LYS A 30 -11.35 33.13 23.50
N ASN A 31 -10.76 34.27 23.13
CA ASN A 31 -11.49 35.53 22.92
C ASN A 31 -11.32 36.10 21.50
N GLY A 32 -10.43 35.54 20.69
CA GLY A 32 -10.15 35.98 19.33
C GLY A 32 -9.04 35.16 18.68
N PHE A 33 -8.93 35.31 17.39
CA PHE A 33 -7.85 34.77 16.55
C PHE A 33 -7.73 35.67 15.31
N GLY A 34 -6.51 35.95 14.87
CA GLY A 34 -6.27 36.86 13.74
C GLY A 34 -6.78 36.28 12.43
N ASP A 35 -7.51 37.08 11.64
CA ASP A 35 -8.03 36.62 10.35
C ASP A 35 -6.85 36.29 9.37
N ASP A 36 -5.73 37.03 9.44
CA ASP A 36 -4.53 36.71 8.64
C ASP A 36 -3.90 35.37 9.04
N GLU A 37 -3.72 35.14 10.33
CA GLU A 37 -3.21 33.86 10.82
C GLU A 37 -4.14 32.70 10.45
N LEU A 38 -5.46 32.91 10.52
CA LEU A 38 -6.45 31.92 10.09
C LEU A 38 -6.32 31.60 8.60
N GLY A 39 -6.07 32.62 7.74
CA GLY A 39 -5.84 32.43 6.31
C GLY A 39 -4.55 31.67 6.00
N GLN A 40 -3.49 31.92 6.77
CA GLN A 40 -2.23 31.16 6.65
C GLN A 40 -2.44 29.69 7.00
N TYR A 41 -3.13 29.36 8.12
CA TYR A 41 -3.49 27.99 8.48
C TYR A 41 -4.42 27.35 7.45
N PHE A 42 -5.36 28.11 6.89
CA PHE A 42 -6.22 27.62 5.81
C PHE A 42 -5.38 27.15 4.61
N SER A 43 -4.45 28.01 4.13
CA SER A 43 -3.55 27.68 3.03
C SER A 43 -2.70 26.42 3.36
N ALA A 44 -2.05 26.41 4.52
CA ALA A 44 -1.18 25.32 4.95
C ALA A 44 -1.93 23.98 5.04
N LEU A 45 -3.03 23.94 5.79
CA LEU A 45 -3.80 22.72 6.01
C LEU A 45 -4.45 22.21 4.71
N SER A 46 -4.87 23.11 3.81
CA SER A 46 -5.41 22.75 2.49
C SER A 46 -4.34 22.09 1.61
N ASN A 47 -3.13 22.65 1.57
CA ASN A 47 -2.01 22.10 0.81
C ASN A 47 -1.54 20.75 1.38
N GLU A 48 -1.43 20.62 2.71
CA GLU A 48 -1.06 19.37 3.36
C GLU A 48 -2.09 18.26 3.14
N ALA A 49 -3.39 18.58 3.21
CA ALA A 49 -4.45 17.62 2.89
C ALA A 49 -4.31 17.07 1.47
N ASN A 50 -3.96 17.93 0.49
CA ASN A 50 -3.71 17.50 -0.88
C ASN A 50 -2.47 16.62 -0.97
N LEU A 51 -1.33 17.02 -0.40
CA LEU A 51 -0.07 16.25 -0.43
C LEU A 51 -0.22 14.86 0.21
N LYS A 52 -1.07 14.75 1.22
CA LYS A 52 -1.37 13.48 1.91
C LYS A 52 -2.54 12.71 1.29
N SER A 53 -3.10 13.21 0.19
CA SER A 53 -4.24 12.57 -0.50
C SER A 53 -5.45 12.33 0.41
N ILE A 54 -5.72 13.23 1.35
CA ILE A 54 -6.91 13.20 2.20
C ILE A 54 -7.88 14.31 1.79
N PRO A 55 -9.20 14.10 1.90
CA PRO A 55 -10.18 15.03 1.33
C PRO A 55 -10.26 16.37 2.04
N TYR A 56 -9.94 16.44 3.33
CA TYR A 56 -9.99 17.66 4.13
C TYR A 56 -9.13 17.57 5.39
N ALA A 57 -8.72 18.74 5.88
CA ALA A 57 -8.05 18.93 7.15
C ALA A 57 -8.95 19.64 8.17
N TRP A 58 -8.53 19.68 9.43
CA TRP A 58 -9.29 20.29 10.52
C TRP A 58 -8.47 21.32 11.27
N LEU A 59 -9.03 22.53 11.44
CA LEU A 59 -8.57 23.51 12.41
C LEU A 59 -9.65 23.65 13.50
N ILE A 60 -9.25 23.53 14.77
CA ILE A 60 -10.18 23.39 15.88
C ILE A 60 -9.90 24.45 16.94
N PHE A 61 -10.87 25.31 17.20
CA PHE A 61 -10.78 26.34 18.23
C PHE A 61 -11.49 25.93 19.51
N GLY A 62 -10.92 26.29 20.65
CA GLY A 62 -11.40 25.94 21.98
C GLY A 62 -10.78 24.69 22.56
N VAL A 63 -9.70 24.21 21.97
CA VAL A 63 -8.90 23.09 22.45
C VAL A 63 -7.46 23.57 22.71
N ASP A 64 -6.84 23.10 23.78
CA ASP A 64 -5.47 23.38 24.13
C ASP A 64 -4.53 22.59 23.19
N ASP A 65 -3.59 23.28 22.57
CA ASP A 65 -2.62 22.73 21.61
C ASP A 65 -1.68 21.67 22.19
N LYS A 66 -1.35 21.77 23.49
CA LYS A 66 -0.41 20.86 24.15
C LYS A 66 -1.06 19.70 24.87
N THR A 67 -2.19 19.96 25.53
CA THR A 67 -2.86 18.97 26.39
C THR A 67 -4.08 18.33 25.72
N HIS A 68 -4.49 18.86 24.58
CA HIS A 68 -5.72 18.52 23.85
C HIS A 68 -7.00 18.61 24.73
N ASN A 69 -6.94 19.38 25.84
CA ASN A 69 -8.08 19.59 26.70
C ASN A 69 -9.03 20.63 26.11
N VAL A 70 -10.34 20.37 26.20
CA VAL A 70 -11.34 21.34 25.76
C VAL A 70 -11.45 22.47 26.76
N LEU A 71 -11.10 23.67 26.34
CA LEU A 71 -11.14 24.91 27.11
C LEU A 71 -12.39 25.75 26.79
N GLY A 72 -12.88 25.63 25.55
CA GLY A 72 -13.97 26.43 24.99
C GLY A 72 -13.48 27.69 24.31
N SER A 73 -14.24 28.17 23.30
CA SER A 73 -13.93 29.36 22.51
C SER A 73 -15.13 30.28 22.37
N ASN A 74 -14.88 31.60 22.50
CA ASN A 74 -15.84 32.68 22.23
C ASN A 74 -15.61 33.31 20.83
N TYR A 75 -14.76 32.68 19.99
CA TYR A 75 -14.48 33.18 18.66
C TYR A 75 -15.76 33.30 17.82
N LYS A 76 -16.02 34.49 17.30
CA LYS A 76 -17.16 34.81 16.41
C LYS A 76 -18.43 34.01 16.73
N GLN A 77 -19.14 34.42 17.80
CA GLN A 77 -20.22 33.63 18.41
C GLN A 77 -21.48 33.49 17.53
N THR A 78 -21.64 34.33 16.51
CA THR A 78 -22.83 34.33 15.64
C THR A 78 -22.50 33.75 14.27
N ARG A 79 -23.47 33.05 13.65
CA ARG A 79 -23.30 32.51 12.30
C ARG A 79 -22.95 33.61 11.26
N PRO A 80 -23.61 34.80 11.25
CA PRO A 80 -23.22 35.86 10.32
C PRO A 80 -21.77 36.31 10.46
N SER A 81 -21.20 36.31 11.68
CA SER A 81 -19.79 36.68 11.88
C SER A 81 -18.81 35.62 11.35
N LEU A 82 -19.19 34.34 11.41
CA LEU A 82 -18.42 33.25 10.80
C LEU A 82 -18.51 33.30 9.27
N ASP A 83 -19.68 33.58 8.71
CA ASP A 83 -19.88 33.67 7.27
C ASP A 83 -19.15 34.90 6.67
N ALA A 84 -19.14 36.03 7.36
CA ALA A 84 -18.36 37.22 6.97
C ALA A 84 -16.86 36.91 6.94
N MET A 85 -16.34 36.20 7.95
CA MET A 85 -14.94 35.76 8.00
C MET A 85 -14.65 34.74 6.89
N LYS A 86 -15.52 33.73 6.67
CA LYS A 86 -15.40 32.76 5.58
C LYS A 86 -15.23 33.47 4.23
N LYS A 87 -16.03 34.52 3.97
CA LYS A 87 -15.93 35.34 2.78
C LYS A 87 -14.61 36.13 2.71
N ALA A 88 -14.19 36.75 3.82
CA ALA A 88 -12.93 37.54 3.86
C ALA A 88 -11.71 36.66 3.56
N ILE A 89 -11.66 35.41 4.11
CA ILE A 89 -10.60 34.46 3.79
C ILE A 89 -10.68 34.03 2.31
N ALA A 90 -11.87 33.74 1.79
CA ALA A 90 -12.03 33.38 0.38
C ALA A 90 -11.49 34.46 -0.57
N ASP A 91 -11.73 35.73 -0.27
CA ASP A 91 -11.30 36.84 -1.10
C ASP A 91 -9.77 37.01 -1.18
N GLN A 92 -9.02 36.40 -0.24
CA GLN A 92 -7.55 36.42 -0.15
C GLN A 92 -6.88 35.12 -0.57
N THR A 93 -7.65 34.05 -0.88
CA THR A 93 -7.13 32.76 -1.27
C THR A 93 -7.10 32.56 -2.78
N THR A 94 -6.23 31.66 -3.28
CA THR A 94 -6.20 31.24 -4.68
C THR A 94 -7.59 30.79 -5.13
N SER A 95 -8.08 31.34 -6.25
CA SER A 95 -9.37 31.00 -6.87
C SER A 95 -10.58 31.11 -5.92
N ARG A 96 -10.47 31.90 -4.86
CA ARG A 96 -11.51 32.10 -3.83
C ARG A 96 -11.95 30.80 -3.15
N ILE A 97 -11.04 29.83 -3.01
CA ILE A 97 -11.31 28.60 -2.27
C ILE A 97 -11.39 28.90 -0.77
N THR A 98 -12.36 28.32 -0.09
CA THR A 98 -12.65 28.59 1.31
C THR A 98 -13.07 27.31 2.05
N PHE A 99 -13.37 27.44 3.36
CA PHE A 99 -13.80 26.33 4.19
C PHE A 99 -14.99 25.57 3.58
N GLU A 100 -14.95 24.26 3.59
CA GLU A 100 -16.08 23.41 3.24
C GLU A 100 -17.27 23.76 4.14
N GLU A 101 -17.08 23.64 5.45
CA GLU A 101 -18.05 24.04 6.45
C GLU A 101 -17.35 24.50 7.75
N ILE A 102 -18.07 25.29 8.55
CA ILE A 102 -17.66 25.74 9.88
C ILE A 102 -18.72 25.28 10.85
N TYR A 103 -18.34 24.32 11.68
CA TYR A 103 -19.22 23.74 12.69
C TYR A 103 -18.99 24.37 14.05
N THR A 104 -20.07 24.46 14.82
CA THR A 104 -20.01 24.79 16.24
C THR A 104 -20.71 23.71 17.01
N LEU A 105 -20.04 23.13 17.98
CA LEU A 105 -20.62 22.12 18.85
C LEU A 105 -20.37 22.45 20.32
N LYS A 106 -21.19 21.90 21.21
CA LYS A 106 -20.95 21.93 22.67
C LYS A 106 -20.37 20.59 23.10
N TYR A 107 -19.12 20.60 23.54
CA TYR A 107 -18.44 19.42 24.08
C TYR A 107 -18.20 19.65 25.58
N ASP A 108 -18.75 18.79 26.44
CA ASP A 108 -18.72 18.95 27.91
C ASP A 108 -19.17 20.35 28.37
N GLY A 109 -20.24 20.88 27.75
CA GLY A 109 -20.78 22.21 28.06
C GLY A 109 -19.97 23.39 27.51
N LYS A 110 -18.83 23.17 26.87
CA LYS A 110 -17.94 24.19 26.31
C LYS A 110 -18.09 24.26 24.80
N ARG A 111 -18.11 25.49 24.24
CA ARG A 111 -18.23 25.69 22.79
C ARG A 111 -16.91 25.41 22.10
N VAL A 112 -16.93 24.57 21.07
CA VAL A 112 -15.83 24.30 20.16
C VAL A 112 -16.22 24.72 18.75
N VAL A 113 -15.29 25.33 17.99
CA VAL A 113 -15.48 25.67 16.58
C VAL A 113 -14.55 24.79 15.75
N MET A 114 -15.11 24.07 14.78
CA MET A 114 -14.37 23.18 13.92
C MET A 114 -14.47 23.66 12.46
N PHE A 115 -13.33 23.97 11.88
CA PHE A 115 -13.22 24.39 10.49
C PHE A 115 -12.84 23.18 9.65
N GLN A 116 -13.72 22.79 8.74
CA GLN A 116 -13.45 21.77 7.74
C GLN A 116 -12.81 22.46 6.53
N ILE A 117 -11.52 22.19 6.32
CA ILE A 117 -10.70 22.79 5.28
C ILE A 117 -10.54 21.77 4.15
N PRO A 118 -11.04 22.07 2.92
CA PRO A 118 -10.89 21.16 1.80
C PRO A 118 -9.41 21.01 1.40
N ALA A 119 -9.04 19.85 0.89
CA ALA A 119 -7.75 19.69 0.24
C ALA A 119 -7.62 20.66 -0.94
N ALA A 120 -6.42 21.19 -1.15
CA ALA A 120 -6.13 21.98 -2.34
C ALA A 120 -6.50 21.17 -3.60
N PRO A 121 -7.18 21.76 -4.59
CA PRO A 121 -7.51 21.04 -5.82
C PRO A 121 -6.24 20.52 -6.50
N GLN A 122 -6.36 19.38 -7.17
CA GLN A 122 -5.26 18.83 -7.96
C GLN A 122 -4.75 19.89 -8.96
N GLY A 123 -3.45 20.07 -9.01
CA GLY A 123 -2.80 21.05 -9.89
C GLY A 123 -2.81 22.50 -9.40
N MET A 124 -3.45 22.79 -8.26
CA MET A 124 -3.65 24.17 -7.80
C MET A 124 -3.28 24.29 -6.31
N PRO A 125 -2.01 24.55 -5.97
CA PRO A 125 -1.65 24.85 -4.60
C PRO A 125 -2.34 26.14 -4.15
N ILE A 126 -2.81 26.18 -2.91
CA ILE A 126 -3.55 27.31 -2.36
C ILE A 126 -2.57 28.30 -1.72
N ALA A 127 -2.61 29.55 -2.19
CA ALA A 127 -1.96 30.67 -1.54
C ALA A 127 -2.96 31.47 -0.70
N TYR A 128 -2.49 32.10 0.36
CA TYR A 128 -3.17 33.16 1.07
C TYR A 128 -2.37 34.46 0.92
N GLN A 129 -2.99 35.52 0.45
CA GLN A 129 -2.33 36.79 0.12
C GLN A 129 -1.08 36.62 -0.77
N GLY A 130 -1.13 35.68 -1.74
CA GLY A 130 -0.06 35.40 -2.68
C GLY A 130 1.08 34.51 -2.13
N HIS A 131 1.05 34.10 -0.87
CA HIS A 131 2.03 33.22 -0.25
C HIS A 131 1.48 31.81 -0.06
N PHE A 132 2.25 30.79 -0.46
CA PHE A 132 1.93 29.38 -0.25
C PHE A 132 2.45 28.94 1.11
N TYR A 133 1.56 28.45 1.96
CA TYR A 133 1.89 27.93 3.30
C TYR A 133 1.77 26.41 3.32
N GLY A 134 2.63 25.79 4.12
CA GLY A 134 2.67 24.37 4.45
C GLY A 134 2.99 24.17 5.93
N ARG A 135 3.23 22.94 6.34
CA ARG A 135 3.57 22.60 7.72
C ARG A 135 4.83 21.73 7.76
N ASP A 136 5.66 22.01 8.76
CA ASP A 136 6.76 21.13 9.16
C ASP A 136 6.46 20.68 10.60
N GLY A 137 5.85 19.48 10.72
CA GLY A 137 5.27 19.01 11.96
C GLY A 137 4.17 19.95 12.47
N GLU A 138 4.39 20.55 13.66
CA GLU A 138 3.46 21.50 14.28
C GLU A 138 3.68 22.96 13.83
N SER A 139 4.73 23.24 13.05
CA SER A 139 5.10 24.60 12.67
C SER A 139 4.48 25.02 11.34
N LEU A 140 3.94 26.24 11.30
CA LEU A 140 3.51 26.89 10.07
C LEU A 140 4.75 27.41 9.32
N VAL A 141 4.96 26.98 8.07
CA VAL A 141 6.11 27.31 7.24
C VAL A 141 5.67 27.70 5.82
N ALA A 142 6.59 28.20 5.01
CA ALA A 142 6.35 28.33 3.58
C ALA A 142 6.37 26.93 2.92
N LEU A 143 5.41 26.67 2.03
CA LEU A 143 5.40 25.47 1.21
C LEU A 143 6.67 25.45 0.34
N ASN A 144 7.41 24.36 0.35
CA ASN A 144 8.65 24.28 -0.42
C ASN A 144 8.39 24.07 -1.93
N ILE A 145 9.39 24.33 -2.76
CA ILE A 145 9.25 24.25 -4.22
C ILE A 145 8.86 22.85 -4.67
N GLN A 146 9.39 21.79 -4.05
CA GLN A 146 9.06 20.41 -4.42
C GLN A 146 7.61 20.07 -4.12
N GLU A 147 7.07 20.54 -3.00
CA GLU A 147 5.66 20.37 -2.62
C GLU A 147 4.74 21.14 -3.57
N ILE A 148 5.10 22.39 -3.93
CA ILE A 148 4.38 23.19 -4.93
C ILE A 148 4.35 22.45 -6.27
N GLU A 149 5.49 21.94 -6.75
CA GLU A 149 5.57 21.17 -7.99
C GLU A 149 4.79 19.86 -7.91
N THR A 150 4.80 19.19 -6.76
CA THR A 150 4.02 17.98 -6.54
C THR A 150 2.53 18.25 -6.72
N ILE A 151 1.99 19.31 -6.10
CA ILE A 151 0.57 19.69 -6.27
C ILE A 151 0.29 20.11 -7.72
N ARG A 152 1.14 20.95 -8.33
CA ARG A 152 0.97 21.44 -9.71
C ARG A 152 0.95 20.32 -10.73
N ASN A 153 1.78 19.31 -10.54
CA ASN A 153 1.90 18.21 -11.49
C ASN A 153 0.75 17.19 -11.37
N GLN A 154 -0.07 17.24 -10.32
CA GLN A 154 -1.25 16.38 -10.19
C GLN A 154 -2.28 16.58 -11.31
N ASN A 155 -2.40 17.77 -11.87
CA ASN A 155 -3.31 18.06 -13.00
C ASN A 155 -2.71 17.74 -14.37
N ARG A 156 -1.43 17.41 -14.44
CA ARG A 156 -0.83 16.85 -15.65
C ARG A 156 -1.22 15.38 -15.83
N LYS A 157 -2.52 15.09 -15.85
CA LYS A 157 -3.07 13.87 -16.48
C LYS A 157 -3.04 14.03 -18.01
N THR A 158 -1.99 14.63 -18.57
CA THR A 158 -1.67 14.39 -19.97
C THR A 158 -1.03 13.00 -19.99
N ASP A 159 -1.73 12.05 -20.57
CA ASP A 159 -1.16 10.75 -20.87
C ASP A 159 0.11 10.97 -21.71
N TRP A 160 1.26 10.87 -21.04
CA TRP A 160 2.57 11.05 -21.68
C TRP A 160 2.71 10.20 -22.93
N SER A 161 2.18 9.00 -22.90
CA SER A 161 2.31 8.05 -24.01
C SER A 161 1.57 8.49 -25.28
N ARG A 162 0.61 9.42 -25.15
CA ARG A 162 -0.16 9.99 -26.25
C ARG A 162 0.52 11.22 -26.89
N GLU A 163 1.52 11.77 -26.25
CA GLU A 163 2.21 12.98 -26.76
C GLU A 163 2.90 12.67 -28.08
N ILE A 164 2.88 13.67 -29.00
CA ILE A 164 3.49 13.54 -30.32
C ILE A 164 4.99 13.85 -30.20
N VAL A 165 5.82 12.95 -30.70
CA VAL A 165 7.26 13.14 -30.82
C VAL A 165 7.50 14.10 -32.00
N GLN A 166 8.01 15.30 -31.70
CA GLN A 166 8.33 16.26 -32.75
C GLN A 166 9.42 15.69 -33.65
N ASP A 167 9.27 15.93 -34.96
CA ASP A 167 10.22 15.53 -36.01
C ASP A 167 10.37 14.02 -36.21
N ALA A 168 9.65 13.17 -35.44
CA ALA A 168 9.66 11.74 -35.67
C ALA A 168 8.79 11.34 -36.87
N THR A 169 9.27 10.41 -37.65
CA THR A 169 8.66 9.86 -38.86
C THR A 169 8.53 8.32 -38.78
N ILE A 170 7.92 7.71 -39.78
CA ILE A 170 7.86 6.25 -39.88
C ILE A 170 9.27 5.63 -39.99
N GLU A 171 10.24 6.37 -40.52
CA GLU A 171 11.61 5.90 -40.64
C GLU A 171 12.31 5.73 -39.29
N ASP A 172 11.81 6.34 -38.24
CA ASP A 172 12.26 6.14 -36.85
C ASP A 172 11.73 4.85 -36.23
N LEU A 173 10.82 4.15 -36.90
CA LEU A 173 10.27 2.87 -36.45
C LEU A 173 11.02 1.69 -37.07
N ASP A 174 11.12 0.62 -36.30
CA ASP A 174 11.77 -0.63 -36.70
C ASP A 174 10.81 -1.48 -37.54
N THR A 175 11.27 -1.94 -38.71
CA THR A 175 10.45 -2.71 -39.67
C THR A 175 10.07 -4.09 -39.12
N GLU A 176 10.96 -4.76 -38.38
CA GLU A 176 10.66 -6.06 -37.77
C GLU A 176 9.60 -5.89 -36.69
N ALA A 177 9.71 -4.83 -35.88
CA ALA A 177 8.71 -4.50 -34.86
C ALA A 177 7.34 -4.18 -35.48
N ILE A 178 7.26 -3.44 -36.61
CA ILE A 178 6.01 -3.20 -37.32
C ILE A 178 5.40 -4.51 -37.83
N ASN A 179 6.21 -5.40 -38.40
CA ASN A 179 5.73 -6.69 -38.89
C ASN A 179 5.19 -7.56 -37.73
N LYS A 180 5.94 -7.64 -36.64
CA LYS A 180 5.49 -8.32 -35.39
C LYS A 180 4.20 -7.74 -34.86
N ALA A 181 4.08 -6.41 -34.87
CA ALA A 181 2.87 -5.72 -34.42
C ALA A 181 1.66 -6.07 -35.30
N ARG A 182 1.84 -6.18 -36.65
CA ARG A 182 0.76 -6.61 -37.58
C ARG A 182 0.31 -8.04 -37.31
N GLU A 183 1.27 -8.96 -37.06
CA GLU A 183 0.95 -10.34 -36.69
C GLU A 183 0.10 -10.38 -35.40
N LYS A 184 0.56 -9.66 -34.35
CA LYS A 184 -0.15 -9.59 -33.06
C LYS A 184 -1.51 -8.91 -33.17
N TYR A 185 -1.64 -7.89 -34.02
CA TYR A 185 -2.90 -7.23 -34.28
C TYR A 185 -3.91 -8.20 -34.95
N ILE A 186 -3.48 -8.99 -35.93
CA ILE A 186 -4.31 -10.03 -36.59
C ILE A 186 -4.72 -11.11 -35.57
N GLU A 187 -3.82 -11.53 -34.70
CA GLU A 187 -4.15 -12.48 -33.61
C GLU A 187 -5.22 -11.93 -32.65
N LYS A 188 -5.25 -10.62 -32.44
CA LYS A 188 -6.24 -9.94 -31.58
C LYS A 188 -7.57 -9.70 -32.32
N HIS A 189 -7.49 -9.42 -33.63
CA HIS A 189 -8.59 -9.07 -34.50
C HIS A 189 -8.66 -10.02 -35.69
N PRO A 190 -9.06 -11.30 -35.48
CA PRO A 190 -9.09 -12.31 -36.53
C PRO A 190 -9.99 -11.93 -37.72
N GLU A 191 -11.03 -11.13 -37.47
CA GLU A 191 -11.95 -10.61 -38.48
C GLU A 191 -11.28 -9.66 -39.48
N LYS A 192 -10.11 -9.12 -39.17
CA LYS A 192 -9.33 -8.21 -40.03
C LYS A 192 -8.13 -8.88 -40.70
N LYS A 193 -8.05 -10.21 -40.65
CA LYS A 193 -6.91 -10.96 -41.16
C LYS A 193 -6.61 -10.66 -42.64
N ASP A 194 -7.63 -10.50 -43.46
CA ASP A 194 -7.49 -10.24 -44.89
C ASP A 194 -7.25 -8.75 -45.19
N ASP A 195 -7.68 -7.85 -44.31
CA ASP A 195 -7.55 -6.41 -44.51
C ASP A 195 -6.15 -5.91 -44.12
N VAL A 196 -5.61 -6.35 -43.00
CA VAL A 196 -4.34 -5.85 -42.40
C VAL A 196 -3.16 -5.92 -43.38
N PRO A 197 -2.99 -7.00 -44.19
CA PRO A 197 -1.90 -7.07 -45.17
C PRO A 197 -2.00 -6.00 -46.26
N THR A 198 -3.21 -5.48 -46.54
CA THR A 198 -3.42 -4.46 -47.57
C THR A 198 -3.15 -3.03 -47.07
N TRP A 199 -3.09 -2.84 -45.75
CA TRP A 199 -2.87 -1.51 -45.18
C TRP A 199 -1.44 -1.05 -45.35
N THR A 200 -1.25 0.23 -45.68
CA THR A 200 0.04 0.89 -45.57
C THR A 200 0.45 0.93 -44.09
N ASP A 201 1.75 1.13 -43.77
CA ASP A 201 2.23 1.27 -42.39
C ASP A 201 1.49 2.39 -41.68
N ARG A 202 1.26 3.52 -42.33
CA ARG A 202 0.51 4.65 -41.79
C ARG A 202 -0.92 4.27 -41.37
N GLN A 203 -1.63 3.53 -42.25
CA GLN A 203 -2.99 3.05 -41.95
C GLN A 203 -2.99 2.05 -40.80
N PHE A 204 -2.02 1.13 -40.78
CA PHE A 204 -1.87 0.15 -39.71
C PHE A 204 -1.63 0.83 -38.38
N LEU A 205 -0.66 1.75 -38.29
CA LEU A 205 -0.27 2.43 -37.06
C LEU A 205 -1.44 3.26 -36.47
N ASN A 206 -2.23 3.93 -37.33
CA ASN A 206 -3.44 4.63 -36.88
C ASN A 206 -4.50 3.66 -36.32
N ASN A 207 -4.76 2.55 -37.02
CA ASN A 207 -5.73 1.55 -36.59
C ASN A 207 -5.30 0.85 -35.29
N ALA A 208 -4.01 0.60 -35.12
CA ALA A 208 -3.44 0.03 -33.92
C ALA A 208 -3.37 1.04 -32.74
N LYS A 209 -3.75 2.30 -32.97
CA LYS A 209 -3.67 3.41 -31.98
C LYS A 209 -2.23 3.69 -31.51
N LEU A 210 -1.31 3.67 -32.44
CA LEU A 210 0.11 3.99 -32.20
C LEU A 210 0.46 5.39 -32.69
N THR A 211 -0.40 5.98 -33.54
CA THR A 211 -0.24 7.32 -34.09
C THR A 211 -1.50 8.14 -33.88
N LEU A 212 -1.34 9.46 -33.93
CA LEU A 212 -2.45 10.43 -33.89
C LEU A 212 -2.41 11.31 -35.14
N LYS A 213 -3.40 11.17 -36.02
CA LYS A 213 -3.45 11.91 -37.28
C LYS A 213 -2.12 11.78 -38.06
N ASP A 214 -1.65 10.56 -38.22
CA ASP A 214 -0.39 10.19 -38.88
C ASP A 214 0.90 10.65 -38.20
N LYS A 215 0.81 11.25 -37.00
CA LYS A 215 2.00 11.68 -36.24
C LYS A 215 2.41 10.62 -35.24
N ILE A 216 3.72 10.39 -35.17
CA ILE A 216 4.33 9.44 -34.25
C ILE A 216 4.15 9.90 -32.80
N THR A 217 3.70 9.00 -31.94
CA THR A 217 3.53 9.26 -30.50
C THR A 217 4.66 8.63 -29.68
N ASN A 218 4.78 9.02 -28.41
CA ASN A 218 5.69 8.38 -27.48
C ASN A 218 5.44 6.86 -27.40
N ALA A 219 4.17 6.43 -27.39
CA ALA A 219 3.82 5.00 -27.40
C ALA A 219 4.35 4.26 -28.63
N ALA A 220 4.33 4.90 -29.82
CA ALA A 220 4.87 4.29 -31.04
C ALA A 220 6.39 4.08 -30.94
N ILE A 221 7.13 5.07 -30.42
CA ILE A 221 8.58 4.93 -30.22
C ILE A 221 8.89 3.87 -29.14
N VAL A 222 8.16 3.85 -28.01
CA VAL A 222 8.34 2.84 -26.96
C VAL A 222 8.22 1.42 -27.53
N LEU A 223 7.15 1.16 -28.29
CA LEU A 223 6.85 -0.19 -28.74
C LEU A 223 7.56 -0.58 -30.04
N LEU A 224 7.71 0.36 -30.98
CA LEU A 224 8.16 0.08 -32.34
C LEU A 224 9.39 0.90 -32.78
N GLY A 225 9.87 1.87 -31.99
CA GLY A 225 11.00 2.72 -32.36
C GLY A 225 12.29 1.93 -32.50
N LYS A 226 13.16 2.34 -33.44
CA LYS A 226 14.54 1.86 -33.51
C LYS A 226 15.28 2.19 -32.23
N GLU A 227 16.38 1.50 -31.94
CA GLU A 227 17.15 1.72 -30.71
C GLU A 227 17.61 3.19 -30.57
N GLU A 228 18.15 3.79 -31.64
CA GLU A 228 18.56 5.19 -31.68
C GLU A 228 17.40 6.17 -31.46
N SER A 229 16.19 5.82 -31.93
CA SER A 229 15.00 6.66 -31.78
C SER A 229 14.52 6.73 -30.32
N GLY A 230 14.94 5.80 -29.46
CA GLY A 230 14.66 5.86 -28.03
C GLY A 230 15.19 7.12 -27.37
N SER A 231 16.24 7.74 -27.90
CA SER A 231 16.81 9.00 -27.41
C SER A 231 15.87 10.20 -27.55
N LEU A 232 14.86 10.11 -28.44
CA LEU A 232 13.82 11.12 -28.60
C LEU A 232 12.90 11.23 -27.38
N LEU A 233 12.88 10.20 -26.51
CA LEU A 233 12.03 10.09 -25.35
C LEU A 233 12.76 10.44 -24.04
N THR A 234 13.38 11.61 -23.99
CA THR A 234 13.99 12.09 -22.74
C THR A 234 12.93 12.52 -21.73
N PRO A 235 13.14 12.35 -20.40
CA PRO A 235 14.36 11.89 -19.72
C PRO A 235 14.50 10.37 -19.57
N SER A 236 13.53 9.56 -19.98
CA SER A 236 13.55 8.10 -19.80
C SER A 236 13.60 7.38 -21.14
N ILE A 237 14.79 6.89 -21.50
CA ILE A 237 14.97 6.03 -22.67
C ILE A 237 14.35 4.65 -22.37
N PRO A 238 13.38 4.17 -23.18
CA PRO A 238 12.73 2.89 -22.93
C PRO A 238 13.72 1.73 -23.03
N ALA A 239 13.90 1.01 -21.93
CA ALA A 239 14.77 -0.16 -21.88
C ALA A 239 14.37 -1.12 -20.76
N ILE A 240 14.68 -2.42 -20.97
CA ILE A 240 14.56 -3.47 -19.97
C ILE A 240 15.97 -3.97 -19.66
N LYS A 241 16.40 -3.84 -18.41
CA LYS A 241 17.68 -4.36 -17.93
C LYS A 241 17.47 -5.70 -17.23
N TRP A 242 17.90 -6.80 -17.84
CA TRP A 242 18.00 -8.10 -17.19
C TRP A 242 19.31 -8.22 -16.45
N ILE A 243 19.29 -8.78 -15.24
CA ILE A 243 20.46 -9.01 -14.38
C ILE A 243 20.33 -10.39 -13.76
N LEU A 244 21.35 -11.22 -13.91
CA LEU A 244 21.48 -12.50 -13.21
C LEU A 244 22.32 -12.31 -11.95
N LYS A 245 21.77 -12.70 -10.79
CA LYS A 245 22.48 -12.67 -9.50
C LYS A 245 22.61 -14.06 -8.91
N ASP A 246 23.72 -14.29 -8.20
CA ASP A 246 23.90 -15.48 -7.38
C ASP A 246 23.23 -15.38 -5.99
N ARG A 247 23.48 -16.39 -5.13
CA ARG A 247 22.93 -16.45 -3.76
C ARG A 247 23.39 -15.31 -2.86
N ASP A 248 24.60 -14.81 -3.10
CA ASP A 248 25.21 -13.72 -2.34
C ASP A 248 24.79 -12.33 -2.87
N GLY A 249 23.95 -12.31 -3.93
CA GLY A 249 23.47 -11.09 -4.57
C GLY A 249 24.49 -10.46 -5.53
N ILE A 250 25.57 -11.17 -5.87
CA ILE A 250 26.59 -10.71 -6.80
C ILE A 250 26.11 -10.90 -8.24
N GLU A 251 26.30 -9.89 -9.07
CA GLU A 251 25.94 -9.92 -10.49
C GLU A 251 26.85 -10.91 -11.24
N ARG A 252 26.24 -11.83 -11.99
CA ARG A 252 26.93 -12.85 -12.80
C ARG A 252 26.84 -12.56 -14.30
N ASP A 253 25.73 -11.96 -14.71
CA ASP A 253 25.50 -11.56 -16.11
C ASP A 253 24.45 -10.44 -16.14
N TYR A 254 24.46 -9.65 -17.19
CA TYR A 254 23.43 -8.65 -17.45
C TYR A 254 23.31 -8.34 -18.94
N GLU A 255 22.13 -7.89 -19.35
CA GLU A 255 21.89 -7.38 -20.70
C GLU A 255 20.84 -6.28 -20.67
N ILE A 256 20.98 -5.28 -21.54
CA ILE A 256 20.02 -4.18 -21.67
C ILE A 256 19.36 -4.30 -23.03
N PHE A 257 18.04 -4.38 -23.02
CA PHE A 257 17.21 -4.44 -24.21
C PHE A 257 16.52 -3.09 -24.40
N HIS A 258 16.95 -2.34 -25.39
CA HIS A 258 16.38 -1.04 -25.76
C HIS A 258 15.08 -1.20 -26.57
N CYS A 259 14.41 -0.10 -26.95
CA CYS A 259 13.32 -0.17 -27.91
C CYS A 259 13.81 -0.78 -29.25
N PRO A 260 12.92 -1.44 -29.99
CA PRO A 260 11.47 -1.55 -29.80
C PRO A 260 11.07 -2.57 -28.73
N LEU A 261 10.26 -2.13 -27.73
CA LEU A 261 9.94 -2.99 -26.59
C LEU A 261 9.04 -4.19 -26.95
N ILE A 262 8.32 -4.16 -28.07
CA ILE A 262 7.54 -5.33 -28.55
C ILE A 262 8.44 -6.54 -28.85
N LEU A 263 9.68 -6.31 -29.29
CA LEU A 263 10.67 -7.36 -29.52
C LEU A 263 11.51 -7.61 -28.26
N SER A 264 11.83 -6.56 -27.52
CA SER A 264 12.72 -6.62 -26.37
C SER A 264 12.11 -7.36 -25.18
N ILE A 265 10.79 -7.35 -25.02
CA ILE A 265 10.07 -8.16 -24.02
C ILE A 265 10.33 -9.66 -24.26
N ASP A 266 10.18 -10.13 -25.51
CA ASP A 266 10.41 -11.54 -25.85
C ASP A 266 11.88 -11.92 -25.63
N LYS A 267 12.83 -11.04 -26.02
CA LYS A 267 14.27 -11.23 -25.81
C LYS A 267 14.61 -11.30 -24.30
N ALA A 268 14.11 -10.38 -23.49
CA ALA A 268 14.33 -10.36 -22.06
C ALA A 268 13.73 -11.59 -21.35
N ALA A 269 12.52 -12.01 -21.75
CA ALA A 269 11.90 -13.23 -21.26
C ALA A 269 12.72 -14.48 -21.62
N GLY A 270 13.29 -14.52 -22.84
CA GLY A 270 14.15 -15.62 -23.31
C GLY A 270 15.49 -15.74 -22.55
N LYS A 271 15.94 -14.70 -21.86
CA LYS A 271 17.14 -14.76 -20.99
C LYS A 271 16.87 -15.46 -19.66
N ILE A 272 15.63 -15.50 -19.21
CA ILE A 272 15.27 -16.17 -17.95
C ILE A 272 15.51 -17.67 -18.11
N ARG A 273 16.31 -18.27 -17.21
CA ARG A 273 16.71 -19.68 -17.28
C ARG A 273 15.56 -20.66 -17.07
N ASN A 274 14.46 -20.25 -16.53
CA ASN A 274 13.22 -20.97 -16.32
C ASN A 274 13.33 -22.51 -16.24
N LEU A 275 14.12 -23.01 -15.29
CA LEU A 275 14.43 -24.41 -15.11
C LEU A 275 13.18 -25.20 -14.69
N LYS A 276 13.23 -26.53 -14.86
CA LYS A 276 12.15 -27.41 -14.35
C LYS A 276 12.27 -27.61 -12.84
N TYR A 277 11.14 -27.49 -12.16
CA TYR A 277 10.99 -27.73 -10.72
C TYR A 277 10.10 -28.94 -10.49
N ARG A 278 10.57 -29.87 -9.64
CA ARG A 278 9.84 -31.10 -9.31
C ARG A 278 9.42 -31.09 -7.85
N TYR A 279 8.15 -31.40 -7.59
CA TYR A 279 7.61 -31.50 -6.23
C TYR A 279 6.44 -32.49 -6.16
N ILE A 280 6.20 -33.06 -4.97
CA ILE A 280 5.03 -33.89 -4.72
C ILE A 280 3.85 -32.95 -4.43
N ASN A 281 2.86 -32.96 -5.33
CA ASN A 281 1.67 -32.15 -5.19
C ASN A 281 0.69 -32.82 -4.21
N PRO A 282 0.35 -32.18 -3.07
CA PRO A 282 -0.54 -32.78 -2.08
C PRO A 282 -2.00 -32.94 -2.56
N ILE A 283 -2.37 -32.32 -3.67
CA ILE A 283 -3.71 -32.43 -4.27
C ILE A 283 -3.81 -33.67 -5.15
N HIS A 284 -2.79 -33.99 -5.93
CA HIS A 284 -2.85 -34.98 -7.00
C HIS A 284 -2.70 -36.43 -6.52
N GLN A 285 -2.53 -36.75 -5.27
CA GLN A 285 -2.37 -38.11 -4.72
C GLN A 285 -1.50 -39.03 -5.61
N SER A 286 -0.60 -38.46 -6.41
CA SER A 286 0.29 -39.19 -7.31
C SER A 286 1.52 -39.65 -6.56
N LEU A 287 1.99 -40.87 -6.91
CA LEU A 287 3.29 -41.39 -6.45
C LEU A 287 4.47 -40.73 -7.14
N PHE A 288 4.22 -40.01 -8.25
CA PHE A 288 5.24 -39.33 -9.02
C PHE A 288 5.17 -37.83 -8.77
N PRO A 289 6.34 -37.13 -8.71
CA PRO A 289 6.37 -35.70 -8.59
C PRO A 289 5.82 -35.00 -9.85
N ASP A 290 5.09 -33.92 -9.65
CA ASP A 290 4.77 -32.97 -10.72
C ASP A 290 6.04 -32.25 -11.18
N GLU A 291 6.19 -32.05 -12.49
CA GLU A 291 7.26 -31.27 -13.08
C GLU A 291 6.67 -30.01 -13.73
N VAL A 292 7.09 -28.86 -13.28
CA VAL A 292 6.60 -27.56 -13.75
C VAL A 292 7.77 -26.63 -14.06
N ASP A 293 7.54 -25.61 -14.89
CA ASP A 293 8.51 -24.53 -15.05
C ASP A 293 8.69 -23.77 -13.74
N THR A 294 9.90 -23.35 -13.40
CA THR A 294 10.18 -22.54 -12.20
C THR A 294 9.28 -21.31 -12.17
N TYR A 295 9.16 -20.63 -13.31
CA TYR A 295 8.25 -19.50 -13.49
C TYR A 295 7.22 -19.83 -14.58
N GLU A 296 5.96 -19.58 -14.29
CA GLU A 296 4.88 -19.78 -15.25
C GLU A 296 5.00 -18.72 -16.37
N PRO A 297 5.06 -19.12 -17.67
CA PRO A 297 5.31 -18.20 -18.79
C PRO A 297 4.32 -17.03 -18.87
N TYR A 298 3.05 -17.27 -18.51
CA TYR A 298 2.04 -16.21 -18.45
C TYR A 298 2.41 -15.15 -17.41
N VAL A 299 2.92 -15.58 -16.24
CA VAL A 299 3.28 -14.67 -15.13
C VAL A 299 4.46 -13.78 -15.52
N ILE A 300 5.48 -14.35 -16.19
CA ILE A 300 6.61 -13.57 -16.72
C ILE A 300 6.13 -12.52 -17.73
N ARG A 301 5.33 -12.96 -18.72
CA ARG A 301 4.81 -12.06 -19.77
C ARG A 301 3.99 -10.93 -19.16
N GLU A 302 3.09 -11.27 -18.26
CA GLU A 302 2.21 -10.29 -17.62
C GLU A 302 3.00 -9.27 -16.77
N ALA A 303 4.02 -9.74 -16.01
CA ALA A 303 4.86 -8.88 -15.20
C ALA A 303 5.67 -7.89 -16.07
N LEU A 304 6.25 -8.36 -17.18
CA LEU A 304 6.99 -7.50 -18.12
C LEU A 304 6.08 -6.48 -18.80
N ASN A 305 4.93 -6.92 -19.30
CA ASN A 305 3.97 -6.02 -19.95
C ASN A 305 3.44 -4.97 -18.98
N ASN A 306 3.11 -5.36 -17.73
CA ASN A 306 2.68 -4.42 -16.71
C ASN A 306 3.80 -3.42 -16.37
N ALA A 307 5.05 -3.87 -16.29
CA ALA A 307 6.17 -2.96 -16.06
C ALA A 307 6.31 -1.93 -17.19
N VAL A 308 6.12 -2.32 -18.47
CA VAL A 308 6.12 -1.41 -19.62
C VAL A 308 4.93 -0.45 -19.59
N ALA A 309 3.72 -0.96 -19.38
CA ALA A 309 2.51 -0.14 -19.38
C ALA A 309 2.48 0.90 -18.25
N HIS A 310 3.04 0.57 -17.08
CA HIS A 310 2.98 1.37 -15.87
C HIS A 310 4.28 2.11 -15.52
N GLN A 311 5.36 1.94 -16.32
CA GLN A 311 6.58 2.73 -16.18
C GLN A 311 6.27 4.21 -16.24
N ASP A 312 6.83 4.98 -15.33
CA ASP A 312 6.80 6.44 -15.42
C ASP A 312 7.96 6.91 -16.30
N TYR A 313 7.63 7.19 -17.56
CA TYR A 313 8.61 7.67 -18.54
C TYR A 313 8.92 9.16 -18.42
N THR A 314 8.23 9.88 -17.52
CA THR A 314 8.51 11.31 -17.25
C THR A 314 9.68 11.50 -16.28
N ILE A 315 10.13 10.43 -15.63
CA ILE A 315 11.28 10.43 -14.72
C ILE A 315 12.33 9.45 -15.21
N SER A 316 13.61 9.77 -14.98
CA SER A 316 14.70 8.91 -15.38
C SER A 316 14.65 7.53 -14.71
N GLY A 317 14.94 6.47 -15.46
CA GLY A 317 15.02 5.10 -14.97
C GLY A 317 14.64 4.06 -16.02
N GLN A 318 15.05 2.83 -15.78
CA GLN A 318 14.79 1.68 -16.66
C GLN A 318 13.93 0.65 -15.91
N ILE A 319 13.20 -0.16 -16.68
CA ILE A 319 12.57 -1.37 -16.16
C ILE A 319 13.68 -2.35 -15.83
N THR A 320 13.66 -2.96 -14.64
CA THR A 320 14.65 -3.97 -14.26
C THR A 320 13.99 -5.32 -14.05
N LEU A 321 14.68 -6.35 -14.49
CA LEU A 321 14.36 -7.75 -14.37
C LEU A 321 15.55 -8.45 -13.72
N VAL A 322 15.47 -8.75 -12.42
CA VAL A 322 16.56 -9.38 -11.67
C VAL A 322 16.23 -10.83 -11.40
N GLU A 323 17.01 -11.74 -11.95
CA GLU A 323 16.89 -13.18 -11.75
C GLU A 323 17.84 -13.65 -10.64
N PHE A 324 17.28 -14.30 -9.64
CA PHE A 324 17.99 -15.02 -8.59
C PHE A 324 17.81 -16.53 -8.79
N GLU A 325 18.38 -17.34 -7.90
CA GLU A 325 18.26 -18.80 -7.98
C GLU A 325 16.83 -19.30 -7.75
N ASP A 326 16.06 -18.62 -6.91
CA ASP A 326 14.75 -19.07 -6.43
C ASP A 326 13.62 -18.07 -6.63
N LYS A 327 13.93 -16.89 -7.14
CA LYS A 327 12.96 -15.83 -7.38
C LYS A 327 13.38 -14.94 -8.54
N ILE A 328 12.40 -14.27 -9.10
CA ILE A 328 12.59 -13.24 -10.10
C ILE A 328 11.94 -11.94 -9.63
N VAL A 329 12.59 -10.81 -9.84
CA VAL A 329 12.16 -9.50 -9.36
C VAL A 329 12.04 -8.56 -10.54
N PHE A 330 10.83 -8.04 -10.75
CA PHE A 330 10.55 -6.99 -11.72
C PHE A 330 10.42 -5.66 -11.00
N SER A 331 10.95 -4.59 -11.57
CA SER A 331 10.79 -3.26 -10.99
C SER A 331 10.65 -2.20 -12.07
N ASN A 332 9.73 -1.27 -11.87
CA ASN A 332 9.53 -0.12 -12.73
C ASN A 332 9.38 1.16 -11.89
N ARG A 333 9.66 2.32 -12.50
CA ARG A 333 9.46 3.63 -11.87
C ARG A 333 7.99 4.02 -11.86
N GLY A 334 7.62 4.81 -10.86
CA GLY A 334 6.27 5.34 -10.66
C GLY A 334 5.53 4.68 -9.51
N SER A 335 4.52 5.37 -8.98
CA SER A 335 3.66 4.87 -7.91
C SER A 335 2.69 3.79 -8.41
N PHE A 336 2.24 2.94 -7.51
CA PHE A 336 1.18 1.97 -7.80
C PHE A 336 -0.19 2.66 -7.77
N ILE A 337 -0.80 2.85 -8.95
CA ILE A 337 -2.03 3.65 -9.10
C ILE A 337 -3.20 3.13 -8.25
N PRO A 338 -3.48 1.81 -8.12
CA PRO A 338 -4.54 1.30 -7.24
C PRO A 338 -4.29 1.56 -5.74
N GLY A 339 -3.15 2.14 -5.37
CA GLY A 339 -2.74 2.45 -4.00
C GLY A 339 -2.20 1.25 -3.24
N ASN A 340 -2.91 0.13 -3.22
CA ASN A 340 -2.48 -1.12 -2.60
C ASN A 340 -3.00 -2.35 -3.35
N ILE A 341 -2.38 -3.50 -3.09
CA ILE A 341 -2.71 -4.74 -3.78
C ILE A 341 -4.06 -5.30 -3.35
N GLU A 342 -4.47 -5.04 -2.11
CA GLU A 342 -5.73 -5.50 -1.57
C GLU A 342 -6.93 -4.90 -2.32
N ASN A 343 -6.82 -3.64 -2.74
CA ASN A 343 -7.84 -3.01 -3.57
C ASN A 343 -8.03 -3.77 -4.89
N VAL A 344 -6.92 -4.15 -5.55
CA VAL A 344 -6.96 -4.91 -6.80
C VAL A 344 -7.57 -6.30 -6.61
N LEU A 345 -7.19 -7.01 -5.53
CA LEU A 345 -7.70 -8.35 -5.26
C LEU A 345 -9.17 -8.36 -4.85
N LYS A 346 -9.65 -7.30 -4.18
CA LYS A 346 -11.03 -7.15 -3.73
C LYS A 346 -11.97 -6.63 -4.81
N SER A 347 -11.49 -5.75 -5.70
CA SER A 347 -12.30 -5.14 -6.74
C SER A 347 -12.72 -6.15 -7.79
N ASP A 348 -14.01 -6.19 -8.13
CA ASP A 348 -14.53 -6.97 -9.27
C ASP A 348 -14.58 -6.15 -10.57
N SER A 349 -14.30 -4.84 -10.48
CA SER A 349 -14.23 -3.94 -11.62
C SER A 349 -12.81 -3.81 -12.15
N PRO A 350 -12.62 -3.62 -13.47
CA PRO A 350 -11.31 -3.27 -14.03
C PRO A 350 -10.79 -1.97 -13.44
N GLU A 351 -9.45 -1.81 -13.42
CA GLU A 351 -8.82 -0.53 -13.08
C GLU A 351 -9.21 0.53 -14.12
N GLU A 352 -9.70 1.67 -13.65
CA GLU A 352 -10.17 2.77 -14.53
C GLU A 352 -9.05 3.77 -14.86
N ASN A 353 -7.96 3.76 -14.09
CA ASN A 353 -6.89 4.74 -14.19
C ASN A 353 -5.57 4.10 -14.60
N TYR A 354 -5.04 4.50 -15.73
CA TYR A 354 -3.73 4.09 -16.24
C TYR A 354 -2.79 5.28 -16.33
N ARG A 355 -1.50 5.07 -16.01
CA ARG A 355 -0.48 6.11 -16.17
C ARG A 355 -0.28 6.45 -17.65
N ASN A 356 -0.18 5.42 -18.49
CA ASN A 356 0.03 5.51 -19.93
C ASN A 356 -1.14 4.84 -20.63
N GLU A 357 -2.32 5.47 -20.61
CA GLU A 357 -3.55 4.88 -21.13
C GLU A 357 -3.46 4.58 -22.64
N PHE A 358 -2.87 5.50 -23.40
CA PHE A 358 -2.71 5.34 -24.84
C PHE A 358 -1.79 4.18 -25.18
N LEU A 359 -0.65 4.03 -24.45
CA LEU A 359 0.26 2.90 -24.57
C LEU A 359 -0.43 1.58 -24.18
N ALA A 360 -1.13 1.55 -23.06
CA ALA A 360 -1.85 0.36 -22.61
C ALA A 360 -2.89 -0.10 -23.64
N ASN A 361 -3.66 0.84 -24.23
CA ASN A 361 -4.62 0.55 -25.29
C ASN A 361 -3.94 0.00 -26.56
N ALA A 362 -2.80 0.55 -26.96
CA ALA A 362 -1.99 0.02 -28.06
C ALA A 362 -1.51 -1.42 -27.76
N MET A 363 -1.01 -1.68 -26.55
CA MET A 363 -0.59 -3.01 -26.11
C MET A 363 -1.74 -4.03 -26.13
N VAL A 364 -2.96 -3.63 -25.77
CA VAL A 364 -4.17 -4.47 -25.91
C VAL A 364 -4.46 -4.80 -27.37
N ASN A 365 -4.39 -3.80 -28.28
CA ASN A 365 -4.59 -4.02 -29.72
C ASN A 365 -3.53 -4.94 -30.34
N LEU A 366 -2.31 -4.92 -29.79
CA LEU A 366 -1.20 -5.77 -30.21
C LEU A 366 -1.14 -7.10 -29.43
N LYS A 367 -2.19 -7.46 -28.70
CA LYS A 367 -2.27 -8.71 -27.91
C LYS A 367 -1.08 -8.93 -26.96
N MET A 368 -0.43 -7.86 -26.55
CA MET A 368 0.62 -7.91 -25.52
C MET A 368 0.00 -8.10 -24.14
N VAL A 369 -1.16 -7.49 -23.91
CA VAL A 369 -1.98 -7.61 -22.70
C VAL A 369 -3.33 -8.20 -23.07
N ASP A 370 -3.80 -9.23 -22.34
CA ASP A 370 -5.04 -9.94 -22.69
C ASP A 370 -6.29 -9.08 -22.45
N THR A 371 -6.38 -8.46 -21.28
CA THR A 371 -7.47 -7.57 -20.88
C THR A 371 -6.98 -6.54 -19.88
N ILE A 372 -7.52 -5.34 -19.95
CA ILE A 372 -7.22 -4.30 -18.98
C ILE A 372 -7.84 -4.70 -17.63
N GLY A 373 -7.03 -4.83 -16.58
CA GLY A 373 -7.45 -4.93 -15.17
C GLY A 373 -7.49 -6.32 -14.52
N SER A 374 -7.30 -7.43 -15.24
CA SER A 374 -7.34 -8.78 -14.62
C SER A 374 -5.98 -9.47 -14.46
N GLY A 375 -4.92 -8.91 -14.98
CA GLY A 375 -3.58 -9.53 -15.07
C GLY A 375 -3.00 -9.89 -13.70
N ILE A 376 -3.05 -8.97 -12.74
CA ILE A 376 -2.56 -9.22 -11.37
C ILE A 376 -3.32 -10.38 -10.72
N LYS A 377 -4.66 -10.41 -10.78
CA LYS A 377 -5.46 -11.51 -10.23
C LYS A 377 -5.09 -12.86 -10.87
N LYS A 378 -4.85 -12.88 -12.17
CA LYS A 378 -4.41 -14.10 -12.88
C LYS A 378 -3.01 -14.55 -12.44
N MET A 379 -2.06 -13.62 -12.22
CA MET A 379 -0.74 -13.96 -11.68
C MET A 379 -0.87 -14.64 -10.30
N TYR A 380 -1.70 -14.09 -9.41
CA TYR A 380 -1.99 -14.69 -8.10
C TYR A 380 -2.64 -16.06 -8.24
N THR A 381 -3.62 -16.21 -9.12
CA THR A 381 -4.29 -17.48 -9.40
C THR A 381 -3.31 -18.53 -9.89
N LYS A 382 -2.43 -18.18 -10.85
CA LYS A 382 -1.44 -19.10 -11.40
C LYS A 382 -0.44 -19.58 -10.34
N GLN A 383 0.06 -18.68 -9.48
CA GLN A 383 0.93 -19.09 -8.37
C GLN A 383 0.20 -19.98 -7.35
N ARG A 384 -1.06 -19.65 -7.04
CA ARG A 384 -1.89 -20.48 -6.16
C ARG A 384 -2.13 -21.87 -6.72
N GLU A 385 -2.50 -22.01 -8.01
CA GLU A 385 -2.73 -23.30 -8.68
C GLU A 385 -1.50 -24.21 -8.60
N ARG A 386 -0.31 -23.63 -8.61
CA ARG A 386 0.98 -24.33 -8.51
C ARG A 386 1.41 -24.59 -7.06
N LEU A 387 0.65 -24.09 -6.07
CA LEU A 387 0.97 -24.14 -4.65
C LEU A 387 2.28 -23.40 -4.29
N PHE A 388 2.66 -22.45 -5.10
CA PHE A 388 3.82 -21.60 -4.89
C PHE A 388 3.44 -20.34 -4.11
N PRO A 389 4.41 -19.67 -3.47
CA PRO A 389 4.17 -18.40 -2.81
C PRO A 389 3.49 -17.39 -3.75
N LEU A 390 2.52 -16.65 -3.23
CA LEU A 390 1.85 -15.60 -3.99
C LEU A 390 2.83 -14.49 -4.38
N PRO A 391 2.57 -13.76 -5.48
CA PRO A 391 3.36 -12.60 -5.86
C PRO A 391 3.44 -11.57 -4.74
N VAL A 392 4.61 -11.01 -4.49
CA VAL A 392 4.83 -10.00 -3.46
C VAL A 392 5.10 -8.66 -4.12
N PHE A 393 4.27 -7.67 -3.82
CA PHE A 393 4.45 -6.29 -4.26
C PHE A 393 5.06 -5.46 -3.12
N ASP A 394 6.17 -4.78 -3.42
CA ASP A 394 6.76 -3.73 -2.60
C ASP A 394 6.49 -2.39 -3.29
N LEU A 395 5.73 -1.53 -2.61
CA LEU A 395 5.15 -0.32 -3.17
C LEU A 395 5.80 0.91 -2.52
N ALA A 396 6.78 1.48 -3.20
CA ALA A 396 7.36 2.77 -2.82
C ALA A 396 6.65 3.92 -3.57
N PRO A 397 6.77 5.17 -3.11
CA PRO A 397 6.13 6.33 -3.76
C PRO A 397 6.50 6.51 -5.24
N ASP A 398 7.72 6.12 -5.61
CA ASP A 398 8.29 6.32 -6.95
C ASP A 398 8.71 5.02 -7.65
N ARG A 399 8.37 3.86 -7.06
CA ARG A 399 8.78 2.55 -7.60
C ARG A 399 7.81 1.45 -7.20
N VAL A 400 7.51 0.59 -8.15
CA VAL A 400 6.81 -0.67 -7.92
C VAL A 400 7.79 -1.81 -8.12
N THR A 401 7.88 -2.73 -7.15
CA THR A 401 8.71 -3.94 -7.24
C THR A 401 7.82 -5.16 -7.04
N LEU A 402 7.86 -6.08 -7.99
CA LEU A 402 7.15 -7.35 -7.97
C LEU A 402 8.13 -8.51 -7.84
N THR A 403 7.98 -9.32 -6.81
CA THR A 403 8.75 -10.55 -6.60
C THR A 403 7.89 -11.78 -6.87
N ILE A 404 8.35 -12.65 -7.75
CA ILE A 404 7.76 -13.95 -8.06
C ILE A 404 8.71 -15.04 -7.58
N THR A 405 8.25 -15.89 -6.68
CA THR A 405 9.01 -17.04 -6.18
C THR A 405 8.78 -18.27 -7.05
N GLY A 406 9.86 -18.93 -7.45
CA GLY A 406 9.87 -20.05 -8.39
C GLY A 406 9.90 -21.43 -7.74
N LYS A 407 9.75 -21.53 -6.41
CA LYS A 407 9.76 -22.81 -5.68
C LYS A 407 8.84 -22.77 -4.46
N ILE A 408 8.51 -23.94 -3.94
CA ILE A 408 7.85 -24.05 -2.63
C ILE A 408 8.87 -23.68 -1.55
N ILE A 409 8.56 -22.63 -0.76
CA ILE A 409 9.39 -22.23 0.39
C ILE A 409 8.88 -22.90 1.66
N ASP A 410 7.56 -22.95 1.86
CA ASP A 410 6.91 -23.53 3.03
C ASP A 410 5.84 -24.53 2.58
N ILE A 411 6.11 -25.82 2.83
CA ILE A 411 5.18 -26.90 2.52
C ILE A 411 3.84 -26.74 3.29
N ASN A 412 3.87 -26.12 4.46
CA ASN A 412 2.66 -25.89 5.25
C ASN A 412 1.78 -24.83 4.60
N TYR A 413 2.39 -23.79 4.01
CA TYR A 413 1.67 -22.79 3.24
C TYR A 413 1.03 -23.42 1.98
N SER A 414 1.78 -24.27 1.28
CA SER A 414 1.25 -25.02 0.14
C SER A 414 0.07 -25.93 0.53
N ASN A 415 0.14 -26.58 1.68
CA ASN A 415 -0.96 -27.36 2.25
C ASN A 415 -2.17 -26.49 2.61
N LEU A 416 -1.96 -25.27 3.12
CA LEU A 416 -3.04 -24.30 3.35
C LEU A 416 -3.80 -24.00 2.06
N LEU A 417 -3.09 -23.67 0.99
CA LEU A 417 -3.67 -23.38 -0.31
C LEU A 417 -4.42 -24.61 -0.88
N ALA A 418 -3.80 -25.79 -0.80
CA ALA A 418 -4.36 -27.04 -1.30
C ALA A 418 -5.67 -27.45 -0.61
N ARG A 419 -5.74 -27.29 0.72
CA ARG A 419 -6.87 -27.75 1.53
C ARG A 419 -7.98 -26.72 1.74
N ASN A 420 -7.80 -25.49 1.28
CA ASN A 420 -8.78 -24.42 1.42
C ASN A 420 -9.06 -23.70 0.08
N PRO A 421 -9.58 -24.40 -0.93
CA PRO A 421 -9.86 -23.82 -2.24
C PRO A 421 -10.93 -22.70 -2.18
N GLN A 422 -11.74 -22.69 -1.11
CA GLN A 422 -12.78 -21.67 -0.89
C GLN A 422 -12.25 -20.32 -0.42
N LEU A 423 -10.99 -20.22 0.04
CA LEU A 423 -10.40 -18.94 0.40
C LEU A 423 -10.21 -18.08 -0.85
N SER A 424 -10.69 -16.85 -0.80
CA SER A 424 -10.40 -15.89 -1.87
C SER A 424 -8.91 -15.49 -1.87
N LEU A 425 -8.42 -14.97 -2.99
CA LEU A 425 -7.06 -14.41 -3.05
C LEU A 425 -6.86 -13.29 -2.02
N TYR A 426 -7.89 -12.50 -1.79
CA TYR A 426 -7.91 -11.46 -0.77
C TYR A 426 -7.75 -12.03 0.65
N ASP A 427 -8.49 -13.11 0.99
CA ASP A 427 -8.34 -13.78 2.28
C ASP A 427 -6.92 -14.28 2.52
N ILE A 428 -6.32 -14.90 1.50
CA ILE A 428 -4.96 -15.46 1.58
C ILE A 428 -3.93 -14.34 1.77
N GLU A 429 -4.06 -13.24 1.04
CA GLU A 429 -3.16 -12.08 1.20
C GLU A 429 -3.26 -11.48 2.61
N LEU A 430 -4.47 -11.32 3.13
CA LEU A 430 -4.67 -10.81 4.49
C LEU A 430 -4.12 -11.77 5.56
N LEU A 431 -4.27 -13.08 5.37
CA LEU A 431 -3.69 -14.09 6.27
C LEU A 431 -2.16 -14.05 6.25
N ASN A 432 -1.54 -13.84 5.08
CA ASN A 432 -0.10 -13.65 4.96
C ASN A 432 0.36 -12.43 5.78
N ARG A 433 -0.33 -11.32 5.69
CA ARG A 433 -0.01 -10.10 6.48
C ARG A 433 -0.03 -10.38 7.97
N ILE A 434 -1.06 -11.11 8.47
CA ILE A 434 -1.16 -11.50 9.87
C ILE A 434 0.02 -12.40 10.27
N GLN A 435 0.38 -13.39 9.44
CA GLN A 435 1.48 -14.32 9.73
C GLN A 435 2.84 -13.61 9.79
N PHE A 436 3.04 -12.59 8.97
CA PHE A 436 4.27 -11.78 8.96
C PHE A 436 4.25 -10.59 9.93
N GLY A 437 3.25 -10.51 10.81
CA GLY A 437 3.16 -9.46 11.84
C GLY A 437 3.00 -8.04 11.27
N LYS A 438 2.53 -7.89 10.03
CA LYS A 438 2.29 -6.58 9.43
C LYS A 438 1.07 -5.90 10.09
N LYS A 439 1.16 -4.59 10.31
CA LYS A 439 0.05 -3.80 10.85
C LYS A 439 -1.22 -4.00 10.02
N THR A 440 -2.33 -4.25 10.71
CA THR A 440 -3.62 -4.58 10.08
C THR A 440 -4.71 -3.71 10.70
N SER A 441 -5.65 -3.23 9.88
CA SER A 441 -6.74 -2.37 10.36
C SER A 441 -7.80 -3.15 11.16
N LYS A 442 -8.63 -2.43 11.94
CA LYS A 442 -9.72 -3.05 12.74
C LYS A 442 -10.76 -3.72 11.84
N GLU A 443 -11.03 -3.15 10.68
CA GLU A 443 -11.99 -3.65 9.69
C GLU A 443 -11.53 -5.00 9.12
N VAL A 444 -10.25 -5.12 8.75
CA VAL A 444 -9.65 -6.36 8.25
C VAL A 444 -9.69 -7.45 9.33
N VAL A 445 -9.37 -7.10 10.57
CA VAL A 445 -9.43 -8.05 11.70
C VAL A 445 -10.86 -8.52 11.94
N ALA A 446 -11.86 -7.62 11.91
CA ALA A 446 -13.27 -7.98 12.03
C ALA A 446 -13.71 -8.92 10.89
N TYR A 447 -13.32 -8.62 9.66
CA TYR A 447 -13.61 -9.42 8.48
C TYR A 447 -13.03 -10.84 8.59
N LEU A 448 -11.72 -11.00 8.87
CA LEU A 448 -11.09 -12.31 9.00
C LEU A 448 -11.65 -13.11 10.19
N ARG A 449 -12.03 -12.43 11.27
CA ARG A 449 -12.66 -13.07 12.44
C ARG A 449 -14.06 -13.57 12.12
N SER A 450 -14.87 -12.81 11.36
CA SER A 450 -16.21 -13.26 10.94
C SER A 450 -16.16 -14.53 10.10
N LYS A 451 -15.05 -14.75 9.37
CA LYS A 451 -14.77 -15.99 8.61
C LYS A 451 -14.12 -17.11 9.45
N GLY A 452 -13.85 -16.88 10.72
CA GLY A 452 -13.19 -17.87 11.59
C GLY A 452 -11.72 -18.15 11.25
N LEU A 453 -11.06 -17.24 10.53
CA LEU A 453 -9.70 -17.41 10.01
C LEU A 453 -8.62 -16.99 11.02
N ILE A 454 -8.96 -16.10 11.95
CA ILE A 454 -8.03 -15.59 12.97
C ILE A 454 -8.65 -15.60 14.37
N GLU A 455 -7.77 -15.58 15.37
CA GLU A 455 -8.08 -15.47 16.79
C GLU A 455 -7.23 -14.35 17.44
N GLY A 456 -7.42 -14.13 18.75
CA GLY A 456 -6.70 -13.11 19.49
C GLY A 456 -7.44 -11.75 19.51
N ARG A 457 -6.83 -10.74 20.15
CA ARG A 457 -7.36 -9.36 20.23
C ARG A 457 -6.31 -8.38 19.71
N MET A 458 -6.74 -7.32 19.06
CA MET A 458 -5.84 -6.25 18.60
C MET A 458 -4.97 -5.73 19.76
N PRO A 459 -3.69 -5.45 19.49
CA PRO A 459 -2.97 -5.63 18.23
C PRO A 459 -2.54 -7.09 17.96
N ASN A 460 -2.67 -7.98 18.95
CA ASN A 460 -2.11 -9.34 18.99
C ASN A 460 -3.11 -10.35 18.39
N VAL A 461 -3.21 -10.38 17.07
CA VAL A 461 -4.04 -11.33 16.31
C VAL A 461 -3.16 -12.39 15.64
N TYR A 462 -3.67 -13.62 15.55
CA TYR A 462 -2.97 -14.77 14.95
C TYR A 462 -3.96 -15.71 14.26
N ILE A 463 -3.45 -16.63 13.43
CA ILE A 463 -4.29 -17.59 12.69
C ILE A 463 -5.08 -18.49 13.64
N SER A 464 -6.30 -18.86 13.23
CA SER A 464 -7.17 -19.71 14.03
C SER A 464 -6.62 -21.13 14.23
N LYS A 465 -7.08 -21.82 15.28
CA LYS A 465 -6.71 -23.22 15.57
C LYS A 465 -6.95 -24.14 14.38
N GLY A 466 -8.06 -23.97 13.66
CA GLY A 466 -8.41 -24.77 12.49
C GLY A 466 -7.34 -24.65 11.41
N LEU A 467 -6.99 -23.42 11.02
CA LEU A 467 -5.93 -23.15 10.04
C LEU A 467 -4.56 -23.62 10.53
N ALA A 468 -4.19 -23.32 11.77
CA ALA A 468 -2.92 -23.75 12.36
C ALA A 468 -2.74 -25.29 12.33
N THR A 469 -3.83 -26.04 12.45
CA THR A 469 -3.81 -27.50 12.32
C THR A 469 -3.55 -27.93 10.88
N ILE A 470 -4.18 -27.28 9.91
CA ILE A 470 -4.02 -27.59 8.47
C ILE A 470 -2.59 -27.32 8.01
N ILE A 471 -1.99 -26.21 8.45
CA ILE A 471 -0.65 -25.79 8.04
C ILE A 471 0.47 -26.31 8.94
N ASN A 472 0.19 -27.27 9.81
CA ASN A 472 1.14 -27.88 10.76
C ASN A 472 1.83 -26.87 11.73
N LYS A 473 1.21 -25.72 11.97
CA LYS A 473 1.69 -24.69 12.90
C LYS A 473 1.02 -24.77 14.29
N LYS A 474 0.65 -25.95 14.74
CA LYS A 474 0.03 -26.18 16.07
C LYS A 474 0.89 -25.64 17.22
N THR A 475 2.20 -25.78 17.09
CA THR A 475 3.16 -25.27 18.08
C THR A 475 3.15 -23.76 18.13
N ASP A 476 3.19 -23.09 16.97
CA ASP A 476 3.16 -21.62 16.88
C ASP A 476 1.83 -21.08 17.40
N TYR A 477 0.71 -21.72 17.00
CA TYR A 477 -0.61 -21.40 17.56
C TYR A 477 -0.61 -21.50 19.09
N SER A 478 -0.08 -22.61 19.65
CA SER A 478 -0.05 -22.82 21.09
C SER A 478 0.84 -21.78 21.80
N LYS A 479 1.98 -21.43 21.21
CA LYS A 479 2.86 -20.36 21.71
C LYS A 479 2.22 -18.97 21.62
N HIS A 480 1.47 -18.68 20.55
CA HIS A 480 0.76 -17.41 20.40
C HIS A 480 -0.43 -17.28 21.35
N LYS A 481 -1.19 -18.36 21.54
CA LYS A 481 -2.30 -18.40 22.47
C LYS A 481 -1.82 -18.35 23.93
N GLY A 482 -0.71 -19.00 24.22
CA GLY A 482 -0.20 -19.23 25.58
C GLY A 482 -1.03 -20.24 26.36
N LEU A 483 -0.74 -20.38 27.64
CA LEU A 483 -1.47 -21.24 28.56
C LEU A 483 -2.81 -20.61 28.97
N ASP A 484 -3.75 -21.43 29.42
CA ASP A 484 -4.94 -20.94 30.09
C ASP A 484 -4.58 -20.29 31.43
N GLU A 485 -5.33 -19.27 31.84
CA GLU A 485 -5.05 -18.50 33.04
C GLU A 485 -4.89 -19.36 34.29
N LYS A 486 -5.69 -20.43 34.42
CA LYS A 486 -5.58 -21.39 35.51
C LYS A 486 -4.20 -22.06 35.60
N LYS A 487 -3.57 -22.33 34.45
CA LYS A 487 -2.23 -22.91 34.39
C LYS A 487 -1.14 -21.95 34.82
N TYR A 488 -1.27 -20.66 34.45
CA TYR A 488 -0.35 -19.63 34.96
C TYR A 488 -0.46 -19.48 36.47
N ILE A 489 -1.69 -19.53 37.00
CA ILE A 489 -1.95 -19.47 38.45
C ILE A 489 -1.30 -20.67 39.13
N SER A 490 -1.53 -21.89 38.63
CA SER A 490 -0.90 -23.11 39.18
C SER A 490 0.62 -23.01 39.19
N LEU A 491 1.25 -22.55 38.11
CA LEU A 491 2.71 -22.38 38.07
C LEU A 491 3.22 -21.40 39.13
N ILE A 492 2.48 -20.33 39.39
CA ILE A 492 2.84 -19.38 40.47
C ILE A 492 2.68 -20.03 41.85
N GLU A 493 1.57 -20.74 42.08
CA GLU A 493 1.29 -21.40 43.35
C GLU A 493 2.32 -22.52 43.64
N ASP A 494 2.63 -23.34 42.65
CA ASP A 494 3.61 -24.43 42.75
C ASP A 494 5.00 -23.85 43.08
N ALA A 495 5.43 -22.82 42.38
CA ALA A 495 6.71 -22.17 42.62
C ALA A 495 6.78 -21.50 44.00
N LEU A 496 5.67 -20.90 44.48
CA LEU A 496 5.61 -20.34 45.82
C LEU A 496 5.56 -21.42 46.91
N ASN A 497 4.97 -22.60 46.65
CA ASN A 497 5.05 -23.73 47.55
C ASN A 497 6.47 -24.26 47.66
N ASP A 498 7.18 -24.40 46.56
CA ASP A 498 8.53 -24.98 46.51
C ASP A 498 9.58 -24.04 47.16
N HIS A 499 9.45 -22.75 46.91
CA HIS A 499 10.47 -21.75 47.31
C HIS A 499 10.04 -20.90 48.52
N GLY A 500 8.81 -21.01 49.02
CA GLY A 500 8.26 -20.28 50.15
C GLY A 500 7.94 -18.81 49.85
N GLN A 501 8.85 -18.08 49.19
CA GLN A 501 8.66 -16.69 48.76
C GLN A 501 9.44 -16.36 47.49
N LEU A 502 8.86 -15.56 46.61
CA LEU A 502 9.48 -15.13 45.35
C LEU A 502 9.31 -13.62 45.14
N SER A 503 10.29 -12.98 44.51
CA SER A 503 10.17 -11.61 44.02
C SER A 503 9.32 -11.54 42.77
N ARG A 504 8.87 -10.34 42.42
CA ARG A 504 8.16 -10.10 41.14
C ARG A 504 9.02 -10.50 39.91
N ILE A 505 10.34 -10.28 39.99
CA ILE A 505 11.27 -10.64 38.89
C ILE A 505 11.31 -12.15 38.73
N GLU A 506 11.54 -12.89 39.82
CA GLU A 506 11.58 -14.37 39.79
C GLU A 506 10.25 -14.97 39.25
N ILE A 507 9.11 -14.44 39.65
CA ILE A 507 7.81 -14.89 39.10
C ILE A 507 7.70 -14.53 37.61
N THR A 508 8.21 -13.38 37.21
CA THR A 508 8.21 -12.98 35.81
C THR A 508 9.07 -13.93 34.97
N ASP A 509 10.26 -14.27 35.45
CA ASP A 509 11.20 -15.16 34.77
C ASP A 509 10.62 -16.59 34.64
N ILE A 510 10.00 -17.11 35.70
CA ILE A 510 9.31 -18.43 35.65
C ILE A 510 8.22 -18.48 34.57
N LEU A 511 7.49 -17.37 34.38
CA LEU A 511 6.41 -17.31 33.40
C LEU A 511 6.86 -16.90 32.00
N TRP A 512 8.06 -16.33 31.85
CA TRP A 512 8.49 -15.62 30.63
C TRP A 512 8.36 -16.44 29.35
N ASP A 513 8.83 -17.67 29.40
CA ASP A 513 8.88 -18.58 28.24
C ASP A 513 7.52 -19.23 27.92
N VAL A 514 6.61 -19.27 28.89
CA VAL A 514 5.27 -19.84 28.72
C VAL A 514 4.20 -18.79 28.44
N LEU A 515 4.53 -17.49 28.56
CA LEU A 515 3.66 -16.41 28.15
C LEU A 515 3.53 -16.35 26.61
N PRO A 516 2.39 -15.87 26.05
CA PRO A 516 2.20 -15.81 24.62
C PRO A 516 3.31 -15.03 23.92
N ASN A 517 3.94 -15.64 22.92
CA ASN A 517 5.03 -15.01 22.14
C ASN A 517 4.58 -13.80 21.31
N ILE A 518 3.27 -13.65 21.11
CA ILE A 518 2.70 -12.49 20.41
C ILE A 518 2.68 -11.22 21.26
N LEU A 519 2.91 -11.33 22.57
CA LEU A 519 3.01 -10.20 23.48
C LEU A 519 4.43 -9.63 23.46
N ASP A 520 4.54 -8.31 23.40
CA ASP A 520 5.81 -7.63 23.66
C ASP A 520 6.20 -7.70 25.13
N ASP A 521 7.42 -7.29 25.46
CA ASP A 521 7.99 -7.38 26.80
C ASP A 521 7.18 -6.61 27.86
N GLU A 522 6.63 -5.45 27.49
CA GLU A 522 5.79 -4.64 28.38
C GLU A 522 4.44 -5.31 28.63
N GLN A 523 3.83 -5.84 27.56
CA GLN A 523 2.58 -6.59 27.65
C GLN A 523 2.73 -7.87 28.48
N LYS A 524 3.86 -8.57 28.36
CA LYS A 524 4.18 -9.74 29.19
C LYS A 524 4.28 -9.35 30.67
N LYS A 525 5.03 -8.28 31.00
CA LYS A 525 5.14 -7.76 32.37
C LYS A 525 3.77 -7.35 32.94
N ASN A 526 2.96 -6.65 32.14
CA ASN A 526 1.61 -6.25 32.53
C ASN A 526 0.69 -7.46 32.78
N LYS A 527 0.85 -8.54 32.01
CA LYS A 527 0.08 -9.77 32.23
C LYS A 527 0.46 -10.44 33.55
N VAL A 528 1.74 -10.51 33.90
CA VAL A 528 2.19 -11.02 35.21
C VAL A 528 1.63 -10.16 36.34
N ASP A 529 1.70 -8.83 36.24
CA ASP A 529 1.15 -7.94 37.24
C ASP A 529 -0.35 -8.11 37.45
N ASN A 530 -1.09 -8.36 36.38
CA ASN A 530 -2.52 -8.62 36.45
C ASN A 530 -2.83 -9.96 37.15
N LEU A 531 -2.03 -11.01 36.90
CA LEU A 531 -2.15 -12.30 37.57
C LEU A 531 -1.87 -12.13 39.08
N LEU A 532 -0.78 -11.46 39.46
CA LEU A 532 -0.44 -11.21 40.86
C LEU A 532 -1.52 -10.37 41.58
N ARG A 533 -2.04 -9.32 40.95
CA ARG A 533 -3.15 -8.52 41.52
C ARG A 533 -4.41 -9.37 41.71
N LYS A 534 -4.73 -10.26 40.75
CA LYS A 534 -5.87 -11.15 40.84
C LYS A 534 -5.74 -12.15 41.99
N LEU A 535 -4.60 -12.83 42.09
CA LEU A 535 -4.30 -13.78 43.16
C LEU A 535 -4.33 -13.11 44.56
N LYS A 536 -3.79 -11.87 44.66
CA LYS A 536 -3.85 -11.09 45.89
C LYS A 536 -5.30 -10.72 46.24
N LYS A 537 -6.11 -10.30 45.25
CA LYS A 537 -7.55 -10.01 45.47
C LYS A 537 -8.33 -11.22 45.96
N GLN A 538 -7.97 -12.40 45.46
CA GLN A 538 -8.55 -13.69 45.86
C GLN A 538 -8.02 -14.22 47.19
N ARG A 539 -7.07 -13.49 47.84
CA ARG A 539 -6.39 -13.85 49.09
C ARG A 539 -5.63 -15.20 49.00
N ILE A 540 -5.21 -15.59 47.79
CA ILE A 540 -4.37 -16.77 47.56
C ILE A 540 -2.91 -16.44 47.86
N ILE A 541 -2.45 -15.25 47.47
CA ILE A 541 -1.11 -14.76 47.75
C ILE A 541 -1.16 -13.40 48.46
N THR A 542 -0.11 -13.10 49.15
CA THR A 542 0.12 -11.75 49.69
C THR A 542 1.59 -11.36 49.50
N ASN A 543 1.94 -10.10 49.79
CA ASN A 543 3.33 -9.65 49.66
C ASN A 543 3.75 -8.81 50.87
N THR A 544 5.02 -8.91 51.20
CA THR A 544 5.69 -8.04 52.21
C THR A 544 6.57 -7.03 51.52
N GLY A 545 6.63 -5.83 52.07
CA GLY A 545 7.46 -4.74 51.57
C GLY A 545 6.78 -3.88 50.50
N LYS A 546 7.47 -2.79 50.13
CA LYS A 546 7.05 -1.91 49.00
C LYS A 546 7.86 -2.24 47.77
N SER A 547 7.24 -2.11 46.56
CA SER A 547 7.93 -2.22 45.28
C SER A 547 9.23 -1.36 45.30
N PRO A 548 10.37 -1.83 44.73
CA PRO A 548 10.55 -3.05 43.92
C PRO A 548 10.92 -4.32 44.73
N ASN A 549 11.17 -4.24 45.98
CA ASN A 549 11.71 -5.36 46.80
C ASN A 549 10.63 -6.21 47.47
N ALA A 550 9.38 -6.12 47.04
CA ALA A 550 8.27 -6.92 47.56
C ALA A 550 8.50 -8.41 47.32
N LYS A 551 8.36 -9.25 48.35
CA LYS A 551 8.34 -10.70 48.24
C LYS A 551 6.92 -11.21 48.36
N TRP A 552 6.55 -12.10 47.48
CA TRP A 552 5.24 -12.74 47.37
C TRP A 552 5.28 -14.12 48.00
N TYR A 553 4.22 -14.49 48.71
CA TYR A 553 4.08 -15.80 49.36
C TYR A 553 2.60 -16.20 49.46
N LEU A 554 2.35 -17.48 49.63
CA LEU A 554 0.98 -18.04 49.77
C LEU A 554 0.39 -17.62 51.12
N VAL A 555 -0.89 -17.28 51.10
CA VAL A 555 -1.65 -17.02 52.34
C VAL A 555 -2.00 -18.38 52.95
N LYS A 556 -1.50 -18.65 54.15
CA LYS A 556 -1.86 -19.86 54.89
C LYS A 556 -3.28 -19.83 55.40
#